data_40f4d3904b45709c885e24913da8b7ee
#
_entry.id   40f4d3904b45709c885e24913da8b7ee
#
_cell.length_a   1.000
_cell.length_b   1.000
_cell.length_c   1.000
_cell.angle_alpha   90.00
_cell.angle_beta   90.00
_cell.angle_gamma   90.00
#
_symmetry.space_group_name_H-M   'P 1'
#
loop_
_entity.id
_entity.type
_entity.pdbx_description
1 polymer ?
#
loop_
_entity_poly.entity_id
_entity_poly.type
_entity_poly.pdbx_seq_one_letter_code
_entity_poly.pdbx_strand_id
1 'polypeptide(L)'
;MLLCRQEWNTYMCSAPESGIIMVRVVATFALNGINGIPVFVEATHNGTSPEPRTNIIGLPDTAVKEAMGRVQAAAKSSHISLFGGSNTVNLAPADVKKEGSSFDLPILLSLIDITKHSLPDLDGKCFAGELSLTGEVRSINGALSMALEAKRRGYREIYLPEMNAAEASAADGIDVYPVRTVSQLYSHLTGGIQIEKTQFDPISFSGETLISAADFADVKGQDAAKKALEIAAAGLHNVLMIGPPGSGKSMLASRLPSILPPLSVSEAIETTQIHSVAGILPGYSQLVTKRPFRSPHHSISVAGLAGGGKSPRPGEISLAHGGVLFLDELPEFDRSAMEVLRQPLEERKINITRVSGSVCFPAAFILVCAMNPCRCGYFGHPTHPCSCSDTSRRSYVSKISGPLLDRIDIQLEIPPLDFSELSQRTPSEPSSAIRARVMKAREFAAKRFGDPAMANGFMKSAELRKYCS
;
A
#
# COMPACT_ATOMS: atom_id res chain seq x y z
N MET A 1 18.03 7.80 26.24
CA MET A 1 17.26 8.27 25.07
C MET A 1 15.97 8.92 25.53
N LEU A 2 16.11 10.00 26.25
CA LEU A 2 15.05 10.71 27.02
C LEU A 2 15.32 12.23 26.94
N LEU A 3 15.36 12.81 25.72
CA LEU A 3 15.68 14.23 25.53
C LEU A 3 14.95 14.84 24.32
N CYS A 4 13.67 14.51 24.14
CA CYS A 4 12.81 15.20 23.15
C CYS A 4 11.40 15.46 23.65
N ARG A 5 11.22 15.59 24.97
CA ARG A 5 9.88 15.77 25.59
C ARG A 5 9.59 17.19 26.08
N GLN A 6 10.46 18.20 25.86
CA GLN A 6 10.33 19.46 26.58
C GLN A 6 10.41 20.77 25.80
N GLU A 7 10.45 20.79 24.47
CA GLU A 7 10.69 22.09 23.79
C GLU A 7 9.54 22.67 22.96
N TRP A 8 8.35 22.06 22.93
CA TRP A 8 7.25 22.60 22.08
C TRP A 8 6.02 23.13 22.84
N ASN A 9 6.00 23.06 24.17
CA ASN A 9 4.84 23.49 24.98
C ASN A 9 4.94 24.89 25.57
N THR A 10 5.88 25.75 25.17
CA THR A 10 6.02 27.06 25.76
C THR A 10 6.36 28.12 24.73
N TYR A 11 5.50 28.40 23.78
CA TYR A 11 5.49 29.70 23.12
C TYR A 11 4.30 30.54 23.62
N MET A 12 4.30 30.80 24.92
CA MET A 12 3.67 32.01 25.43
C MET A 12 4.68 33.16 25.21
N CYS A 13 4.66 33.74 24.03
CA CYS A 13 5.31 35.03 23.85
C CYS A 13 4.53 36.09 24.63
N SER A 14 5.08 36.50 25.75
CA SER A 14 4.72 37.77 26.41
C SER A 14 5.08 38.92 25.48
N ALA A 15 4.11 39.37 24.70
CA ALA A 15 4.24 40.63 23.94
C ALA A 15 3.65 41.79 24.77
N PRO A 16 4.24 43.01 24.65
CA PRO A 16 3.75 44.18 25.37
C PRO A 16 2.37 44.59 24.82
N GLU A 17 1.48 44.94 25.70
CA GLU A 17 0.18 45.65 25.66
C GLU A 17 -0.56 45.94 24.32
N SER A 18 -0.40 45.14 23.26
CA SER A 18 -1.22 45.27 22.05
C SER A 18 -1.51 43.90 21.40
N GLY A 19 -2.65 43.32 21.75
CA GLY A 19 -3.27 42.23 21.03
C GLY A 19 -2.54 40.87 21.13
N ILE A 20 -3.00 39.99 22.03
CA ILE A 20 -2.56 38.59 22.07
C ILE A 20 -2.92 37.95 20.71
N ILE A 21 -1.93 37.68 19.88
CA ILE A 21 -2.12 36.85 18.68
C ILE A 21 -2.32 35.41 19.18
N MET A 22 -3.54 34.92 19.14
CA MET A 22 -3.81 33.55 19.48
C MET A 22 -3.49 32.65 18.27
N VAL A 23 -2.58 31.73 18.49
CA VAL A 23 -2.24 30.69 17.51
C VAL A 23 -2.80 29.38 18.04
N ARG A 24 -3.62 28.71 17.24
CA ARG A 24 -4.10 27.36 17.56
C ARG A 24 -3.46 26.36 16.60
N VAL A 25 -3.04 25.24 17.17
CA VAL A 25 -2.32 24.18 16.46
C VAL A 25 -3.16 22.91 16.47
N VAL A 26 -3.43 22.38 15.29
CA VAL A 26 -4.11 21.08 15.09
C VAL A 26 -3.14 20.13 14.40
N ALA A 27 -2.89 18.99 15.01
CA ALA A 27 -1.98 17.99 14.46
C ALA A 27 -2.66 17.14 13.37
N THR A 28 -1.94 16.88 12.30
CA THR A 28 -2.32 16.00 11.18
C THR A 28 -1.09 15.38 10.55
N PHE A 29 -1.27 14.63 9.47
CA PHE A 29 -0.17 13.97 8.75
C PHE A 29 -0.28 14.16 7.24
N ALA A 30 0.86 14.40 6.58
CA ALA A 30 1.07 14.21 5.15
C ALA A 30 1.60 12.81 4.89
N LEU A 31 1.58 12.37 3.64
CA LEU A 31 2.17 11.08 3.22
C LEU A 31 3.46 11.30 2.43
N ASN A 32 4.46 10.47 2.71
CA ASN A 32 5.65 10.31 1.88
C ASN A 32 5.90 8.81 1.64
N GLY A 33 5.51 8.31 0.48
CA GLY A 33 5.41 6.88 0.25
C GLY A 33 4.36 6.25 1.15
N ILE A 34 4.74 5.23 1.90
CA ILE A 34 3.87 4.58 2.89
C ILE A 34 3.99 5.20 4.29
N ASN A 35 4.81 6.22 4.49
CA ASN A 35 5.05 6.79 5.81
C ASN A 35 4.27 8.08 6.02
N GLY A 36 3.71 8.25 7.21
CA GLY A 36 3.17 9.53 7.66
C GLY A 36 4.27 10.53 7.99
N ILE A 37 4.08 11.79 7.65
CA ILE A 37 4.92 12.91 8.09
C ILE A 37 4.04 13.86 8.89
N PRO A 38 4.43 14.26 10.11
CA PRO A 38 3.62 15.17 10.91
C PRO A 38 3.51 16.53 10.25
N VAL A 39 2.31 17.07 10.28
CA VAL A 39 1.99 18.43 9.84
C VAL A 39 1.18 19.10 10.94
N PHE A 40 1.53 20.34 11.24
CA PHE A 40 0.81 21.16 12.19
C PHE A 40 0.06 22.24 11.43
N VAL A 41 -1.25 22.29 11.64
CA VAL A 41 -2.13 23.31 11.07
C VAL A 41 -2.26 24.41 12.10
N GLU A 42 -1.60 25.54 11.85
CA GLU A 42 -1.59 26.71 12.72
C GLU A 42 -2.50 27.77 12.12
N ALA A 43 -3.47 28.25 12.88
CA ALA A 43 -4.35 29.32 12.42
C ALA A 43 -4.22 30.56 13.27
N THR A 44 -4.25 31.74 12.62
CA THR A 44 -4.26 33.05 13.27
C THR A 44 -5.34 33.94 12.69
N HIS A 45 -5.93 34.77 13.54
CA HIS A 45 -6.85 35.83 13.14
C HIS A 45 -6.10 37.17 13.06
N ASN A 46 -6.13 37.79 11.88
CA ASN A 46 -5.39 39.03 11.59
C ASN A 46 -6.26 40.31 11.71
N GLY A 47 -7.43 40.19 12.34
CA GLY A 47 -8.34 41.35 12.55
C GLY A 47 -9.53 41.38 11.60
N THR A 48 -10.42 42.36 11.81
CA THR A 48 -11.61 42.58 10.99
C THR A 48 -11.24 43.17 9.64
N SER A 49 -11.72 42.54 8.55
CA SER A 49 -11.54 43.02 7.19
C SER A 49 -12.91 43.15 6.53
N PRO A 50 -13.14 44.21 5.71
CA PRO A 50 -14.38 44.29 4.90
C PRO A 50 -14.56 43.11 3.95
N GLU A 51 -13.47 42.51 3.50
CA GLU A 51 -13.47 41.30 2.68
C GLU A 51 -12.84 40.15 3.47
N PRO A 52 -13.62 39.19 4.00
CA PRO A 52 -13.11 38.02 4.69
C PRO A 52 -12.23 37.19 3.75
N ARG A 53 -10.93 37.08 4.07
CA ARG A 53 -9.99 36.25 3.29
C ARG A 53 -9.21 35.35 4.21
N THR A 54 -9.10 34.09 3.82
CA THR A 54 -8.21 33.15 4.51
C THR A 54 -7.09 32.72 3.54
N ASN A 55 -5.84 33.02 3.94
CA ASN A 55 -4.66 32.61 3.19
C ASN A 55 -4.11 31.30 3.76
N ILE A 56 -3.80 30.33 2.89
CA ILE A 56 -3.13 29.09 3.25
C ILE A 56 -1.67 29.15 2.77
N ILE A 57 -0.73 28.97 3.70
CA ILE A 57 0.72 28.98 3.44
C ILE A 57 1.34 27.65 3.90
N GLY A 58 2.60 27.36 3.53
CA GLY A 58 3.30 26.13 3.90
C GLY A 58 3.31 25.07 2.79
N LEU A 59 3.58 25.48 1.53
CA LEU A 59 3.66 24.63 0.33
C LEU A 59 2.38 23.82 0.04
N PRO A 60 1.18 24.44 0.05
CA PRO A 60 -0.06 23.76 -0.32
C PRO A 60 -0.09 23.46 -1.82
N ASP A 61 -0.59 22.28 -2.20
CA ASP A 61 -0.94 21.98 -3.59
C ASP A 61 -2.27 22.67 -4.00
N THR A 62 -2.75 22.41 -5.23
CA THR A 62 -4.00 22.98 -5.71
C THR A 62 -5.20 22.52 -4.88
N ALA A 63 -5.25 21.24 -4.49
CA ALA A 63 -6.36 20.69 -3.72
C ALA A 63 -6.46 21.31 -2.31
N VAL A 64 -5.31 21.56 -1.66
CA VAL A 64 -5.23 22.25 -0.36
C VAL A 64 -5.60 23.73 -0.49
N LYS A 65 -5.22 24.41 -1.60
CA LYS A 65 -5.63 25.78 -1.85
C LYS A 65 -7.15 25.93 -2.04
N GLU A 66 -7.80 24.92 -2.62
CA GLU A 66 -9.25 24.86 -2.78
C GLU A 66 -10.00 24.43 -1.52
N ALA A 67 -9.30 23.95 -0.50
CA ALA A 67 -9.90 23.49 0.76
C ALA A 67 -10.83 24.52 1.41
N MET A 68 -10.49 25.82 1.30
CA MET A 68 -11.30 26.88 1.92
C MET A 68 -12.73 26.92 1.45
N GLY A 69 -12.99 26.64 0.17
CA GLY A 69 -14.35 26.54 -0.34
C GLY A 69 -15.15 25.41 0.31
N ARG A 70 -14.51 24.23 0.47
CA ARG A 70 -15.13 23.07 1.14
C ARG A 70 -15.30 23.31 2.64
N VAL A 71 -14.28 23.86 3.32
CA VAL A 71 -14.30 24.19 4.74
C VAL A 71 -15.42 25.16 5.08
N GLN A 72 -15.57 26.25 4.33
CA GLN A 72 -16.63 27.25 4.53
C GLN A 72 -18.03 26.65 4.30
N ALA A 73 -18.22 25.88 3.25
CA ALA A 73 -19.49 25.22 2.97
C ALA A 73 -19.86 24.19 4.05
N ALA A 74 -18.89 23.35 4.46
CA ALA A 74 -19.07 22.36 5.51
C ALA A 74 -19.39 23.00 6.86
N ALA A 75 -18.71 24.08 7.24
CA ALA A 75 -19.00 24.84 8.45
C ALA A 75 -20.44 25.38 8.45
N LYS A 76 -20.84 26.04 7.35
CA LYS A 76 -22.19 26.59 7.19
C LYS A 76 -23.25 25.49 7.27
N SER A 77 -23.04 24.38 6.60
CA SER A 77 -23.96 23.24 6.59
C SER A 77 -24.06 22.57 7.97
N SER A 78 -22.99 22.62 8.76
CA SER A 78 -22.95 22.11 10.14
C SER A 78 -23.40 23.14 11.19
N HIS A 79 -23.96 24.28 10.77
CA HIS A 79 -24.36 25.39 11.65
C HIS A 79 -23.21 25.96 12.53
N ILE A 80 -21.98 25.85 12.05
CA ILE A 80 -20.79 26.38 12.70
C ILE A 80 -20.43 27.68 12.00
N SER A 81 -20.49 28.80 12.74
CA SER A 81 -20.10 30.10 12.19
C SER A 81 -18.57 30.23 12.26
N LEU A 82 -17.94 30.38 11.13
CA LEU A 82 -16.54 30.83 11.06
C LEU A 82 -16.50 32.36 11.08
N PHE A 83 -15.48 32.93 11.69
CA PHE A 83 -15.37 34.39 11.83
C PHE A 83 -15.15 35.07 10.49
N GLY A 84 -15.86 36.18 10.29
CA GLY A 84 -15.56 37.13 9.22
C GLY A 84 -14.30 37.91 9.58
N GLY A 85 -13.37 38.04 8.64
CA GLY A 85 -12.12 38.75 8.84
C GLY A 85 -10.98 38.12 8.04
N SER A 86 -9.77 38.65 8.22
CA SER A 86 -8.58 38.09 7.58
C SER A 86 -7.97 37.02 8.47
N ASN A 87 -7.84 35.80 7.96
CA ASN A 87 -7.21 34.68 8.66
C ASN A 87 -5.99 34.18 7.88
N THR A 88 -5.00 33.65 8.58
CA THR A 88 -3.90 32.92 7.97
C THR A 88 -3.83 31.52 8.54
N VAL A 89 -3.77 30.52 7.68
CA VAL A 89 -3.55 29.11 8.03
C VAL A 89 -2.18 28.72 7.51
N ASN A 90 -1.29 28.34 8.42
CA ASN A 90 0.04 27.83 8.10
C ASN A 90 0.09 26.31 8.26
N LEU A 91 0.61 25.62 7.26
CA LEU A 91 0.83 24.18 7.30
C LEU A 91 2.32 23.91 7.54
N ALA A 92 2.72 23.77 8.79
CA ALA A 92 4.12 23.52 9.19
C ALA A 92 4.46 22.01 9.16
N PRO A 93 5.70 21.61 8.82
CA PRO A 93 6.84 22.44 8.40
C PRO A 93 6.76 22.85 6.92
N ALA A 94 7.41 23.97 6.57
CA ALA A 94 7.31 24.56 5.22
C ALA A 94 8.10 23.80 4.13
N ASP A 95 9.01 22.89 4.49
CA ASP A 95 9.82 22.07 3.59
C ASP A 95 9.07 20.80 3.10
N VAL A 96 7.99 20.43 3.77
CA VAL A 96 7.13 19.29 3.38
C VAL A 96 6.01 19.79 2.48
N LYS A 97 5.86 19.20 1.30
CA LYS A 97 4.75 19.47 0.40
C LYS A 97 3.47 18.83 0.93
N LYS A 98 2.39 19.61 1.02
CA LYS A 98 1.07 19.15 1.46
C LYS A 98 0.20 18.91 0.23
N GLU A 99 -0.22 17.66 0.06
CA GLU A 99 -0.98 17.21 -1.11
C GLU A 99 -2.28 16.53 -0.70
N GLY A 100 -3.31 16.79 -1.49
CA GLY A 100 -4.63 16.16 -1.31
C GLY A 100 -5.53 16.88 -0.32
N SER A 101 -6.71 16.31 -0.11
CA SER A 101 -7.82 16.91 0.63
C SER A 101 -7.90 16.48 2.12
N SER A 102 -6.96 15.65 2.60
CA SER A 102 -6.96 15.18 3.99
C SER A 102 -6.79 16.28 5.03
N PHE A 103 -6.36 17.48 4.61
CA PHE A 103 -6.15 18.64 5.46
C PHE A 103 -7.43 19.47 5.72
N ASP A 104 -8.54 19.19 5.01
CA ASP A 104 -9.77 19.98 5.14
C ASP A 104 -10.29 19.99 6.59
N LEU A 105 -10.37 18.82 7.22
CA LEU A 105 -10.87 18.68 8.59
C LEU A 105 -9.98 19.38 9.62
N PRO A 106 -8.64 19.19 9.65
CA PRO A 106 -7.78 19.94 10.57
C PRO A 106 -7.76 21.45 10.31
N ILE A 107 -7.88 21.91 9.06
CA ILE A 107 -8.04 23.34 8.74
C ILE A 107 -9.34 23.88 9.34
N LEU A 108 -10.46 23.16 9.19
CA LEU A 108 -11.72 23.57 9.78
C LEU A 108 -11.61 23.71 11.31
N LEU A 109 -11.04 22.69 11.98
CA LEU A 109 -10.90 22.69 13.44
C LEU A 109 -10.02 23.84 13.94
N SER A 110 -8.91 24.13 13.25
CA SER A 110 -8.04 25.26 13.59
C SER A 110 -8.77 26.61 13.49
N LEU A 111 -9.65 26.77 12.47
CA LEU A 111 -10.42 27.99 12.28
C LEU A 111 -11.58 28.15 13.28
N ILE A 112 -12.26 27.06 13.68
CA ILE A 112 -13.30 27.08 14.71
C ILE A 112 -12.71 27.58 16.03
N ASP A 113 -11.57 27.07 16.38
CA ASP A 113 -10.96 27.32 17.69
C ASP A 113 -10.43 28.73 17.87
N ILE A 114 -9.82 29.33 16.83
CA ILE A 114 -9.39 30.76 16.92
C ILE A 114 -10.57 31.73 17.12
N THR A 115 -11.77 31.33 16.71
CA THR A 115 -12.90 32.28 16.67
C THR A 115 -13.76 32.24 17.92
N LYS A 116 -13.88 31.13 18.60
CA LYS A 116 -14.86 30.94 19.65
C LYS A 116 -14.28 30.42 20.98
N HIS A 117 -13.05 29.95 21.03
CA HIS A 117 -12.47 29.22 22.18
C HIS A 117 -13.39 28.07 22.65
N SER A 118 -14.12 27.47 21.72
CA SER A 118 -15.18 26.54 22.01
C SER A 118 -14.75 25.09 21.99
N LEU A 119 -13.56 24.81 21.48
CA LEU A 119 -12.98 23.47 21.49
C LEU A 119 -12.09 23.31 22.74
N PRO A 120 -12.15 22.13 23.38
CA PRO A 120 -11.24 21.80 24.47
C PRO A 120 -9.80 21.70 23.98
N ASP A 121 -8.88 21.36 24.89
CA ASP A 121 -7.51 21.07 24.52
C ASP A 121 -7.44 19.88 23.56
N LEU A 122 -6.75 20.07 22.44
CA LEU A 122 -6.52 19.07 21.40
C LEU A 122 -5.18 18.34 21.56
N ASP A 123 -4.48 18.55 22.66
CA ASP A 123 -3.22 17.88 22.95
C ASP A 123 -3.36 16.35 22.97
N GLY A 124 -2.45 15.68 22.27
CA GLY A 124 -2.49 14.21 22.13
C GLY A 124 -3.54 13.70 21.15
N LYS A 125 -4.23 14.58 20.43
CA LYS A 125 -5.21 14.26 19.39
C LYS A 125 -4.68 14.67 18.02
N CYS A 126 -5.02 13.90 16.99
CA CYS A 126 -4.74 14.25 15.60
C CYS A 126 -5.94 13.96 14.71
N PHE A 127 -6.03 14.69 13.60
CA PHE A 127 -7.21 14.72 12.75
C PHE A 127 -6.82 14.64 11.29
N ALA A 128 -7.56 13.89 10.47
CA ALA A 128 -7.44 13.92 9.02
C ALA A 128 -8.77 13.57 8.37
N GLY A 129 -9.12 14.22 7.26
CA GLY A 129 -10.34 13.94 6.52
C GLY A 129 -10.62 14.98 5.45
N GLU A 130 -11.20 14.54 4.34
CA GLU A 130 -11.74 15.42 3.31
C GLU A 130 -13.15 15.85 3.68
N LEU A 131 -13.53 17.10 3.39
CA LEU A 131 -14.87 17.61 3.66
C LEU A 131 -15.71 17.69 2.39
N SER A 132 -16.95 17.17 2.48
CA SER A 132 -17.99 17.49 1.51
C SER A 132 -18.59 18.87 1.78
N LEU A 133 -19.28 19.44 0.81
CA LEU A 133 -20.00 20.71 0.98
C LEU A 133 -21.15 20.61 2.00
N THR A 134 -21.62 19.39 2.29
CA THR A 134 -22.69 19.10 3.25
C THR A 134 -22.19 18.86 4.68
N GLY A 135 -20.88 18.90 4.90
CA GLY A 135 -20.27 18.65 6.20
C GLY A 135 -20.01 17.17 6.52
N GLU A 136 -20.13 16.26 5.54
CA GLU A 136 -19.69 14.87 5.67
C GLU A 136 -18.18 14.79 5.58
N VAL A 137 -17.59 13.86 6.34
CA VAL A 137 -16.15 13.57 6.30
C VAL A 137 -15.92 12.38 5.39
N ARG A 138 -15.29 12.62 4.25
CA ARG A 138 -15.03 11.63 3.20
C ARG A 138 -13.72 10.90 3.41
N SER A 139 -13.65 9.68 2.87
CA SER A 139 -12.47 8.81 2.93
C SER A 139 -11.22 9.48 2.34
N ILE A 140 -10.08 9.12 2.92
CA ILE A 140 -8.75 9.58 2.52
C ILE A 140 -7.84 8.38 2.26
N ASN A 141 -6.75 8.60 1.54
CA ASN A 141 -5.73 7.58 1.32
C ASN A 141 -4.69 7.58 2.45
N GLY A 142 -4.19 6.40 2.82
CA GLY A 142 -3.09 6.24 3.76
C GLY A 142 -3.44 6.46 5.23
N ALA A 143 -4.70 6.25 5.62
CA ALA A 143 -5.15 6.44 7.00
C ALA A 143 -4.41 5.53 7.99
N LEU A 144 -4.15 4.27 7.64
CA LEU A 144 -3.33 3.37 8.46
C LEU A 144 -1.92 3.91 8.67
N SER A 145 -1.29 4.46 7.62
CA SER A 145 0.05 5.07 7.72
C SER A 145 0.07 6.28 8.64
N MET A 146 -0.99 7.10 8.62
CA MET A 146 -1.16 8.24 9.53
C MET A 146 -1.34 7.77 10.97
N ALA A 147 -2.15 6.73 11.21
CA ALA A 147 -2.38 6.17 12.55
C ALA A 147 -1.10 5.55 13.15
N LEU A 148 -0.32 4.81 12.35
CA LEU A 148 0.95 4.24 12.78
C LEU A 148 1.98 5.32 13.15
N GLU A 149 2.05 6.39 12.37
CA GLU A 149 2.95 7.51 12.69
C GLU A 149 2.46 8.30 13.91
N ALA A 150 1.14 8.50 14.06
CA ALA A 150 0.55 9.14 15.23
C ALA A 150 0.90 8.36 16.51
N LYS A 151 0.73 7.05 16.50
CA LYS A 151 1.17 6.17 17.60
C LYS A 151 2.66 6.32 17.89
N ARG A 152 3.52 6.27 16.85
CA ARG A 152 4.97 6.38 17.00
C ARG A 152 5.39 7.68 17.68
N ARG A 153 4.62 8.75 17.46
CA ARG A 153 4.86 10.07 18.08
C ARG A 153 4.20 10.26 19.45
N GLY A 154 3.47 9.27 19.92
CA GLY A 154 2.84 9.29 21.23
C GLY A 154 1.50 10.01 21.30
N TYR A 155 0.84 10.24 20.16
CA TYR A 155 -0.56 10.66 20.15
C TYR A 155 -1.44 9.56 20.75
N ARG A 156 -2.49 9.96 21.47
CA ARG A 156 -3.42 9.04 22.14
C ARG A 156 -4.63 8.74 21.28
N GLU A 157 -5.07 9.71 20.48
CA GLU A 157 -6.32 9.67 19.74
C GLU A 157 -6.08 10.15 18.29
N ILE A 158 -6.71 9.46 17.35
CA ILE A 158 -6.77 9.90 15.96
C ILE A 158 -8.22 9.87 15.46
N TYR A 159 -8.64 10.96 14.84
CA TYR A 159 -9.98 11.17 14.29
C TYR A 159 -9.91 11.09 12.77
N LEU A 160 -10.54 10.06 12.22
CA LEU A 160 -10.47 9.73 10.79
C LEU A 160 -11.87 9.53 10.21
N PRO A 161 -12.03 9.62 8.87
CA PRO A 161 -13.30 9.28 8.25
C PRO A 161 -13.76 7.87 8.64
N GLU A 162 -15.06 7.69 8.85
CA GLU A 162 -15.65 6.41 9.26
C GLU A 162 -15.21 5.24 8.35
N MET A 163 -15.12 5.48 7.05
CA MET A 163 -14.69 4.46 6.08
C MET A 163 -13.24 4.00 6.24
N ASN A 164 -12.38 4.82 6.87
CA ASN A 164 -10.97 4.52 7.09
C ASN A 164 -10.68 4.01 8.51
N ALA A 165 -11.62 4.14 9.44
CA ALA A 165 -11.38 3.82 10.84
C ALA A 165 -11.03 2.34 11.05
N ALA A 166 -11.62 1.45 10.24
CA ALA A 166 -11.35 0.01 10.30
C ALA A 166 -9.89 -0.33 9.96
N GLU A 167 -9.33 0.23 8.87
CA GLU A 167 -7.92 0.01 8.52
C GLU A 167 -6.98 0.63 9.56
N ALA A 168 -7.30 1.83 10.04
CA ALA A 168 -6.49 2.58 10.98
C ALA A 168 -6.44 1.91 12.37
N SER A 169 -7.50 1.20 12.77
CA SER A 169 -7.57 0.50 14.07
C SER A 169 -6.50 -0.59 14.22
N ALA A 170 -5.95 -1.09 13.08
CA ALA A 170 -4.83 -2.03 13.09
C ALA A 170 -3.51 -1.42 13.61
N ALA A 171 -3.45 -0.11 13.83
CA ALA A 171 -2.28 0.55 14.42
C ALA A 171 -2.08 0.25 15.92
N ASP A 172 -2.90 -0.57 16.54
CA ASP A 172 -2.90 -0.99 17.93
C ASP A 172 -2.13 -0.05 18.89
N GLY A 173 -2.74 0.38 20.00
CA GLY A 173 -2.14 1.30 20.98
C GLY A 173 -2.36 2.80 20.67
N ILE A 174 -3.24 3.14 19.74
CA ILE A 174 -3.83 4.47 19.55
C ILE A 174 -5.36 4.32 19.42
N ASP A 175 -6.14 5.20 20.05
CA ASP A 175 -7.58 5.17 19.94
C ASP A 175 -8.04 5.83 18.63
N VAL A 176 -8.75 5.08 17.78
CA VAL A 176 -9.24 5.54 16.47
C VAL A 176 -10.72 5.88 16.56
N TYR A 177 -11.07 7.11 16.29
CA TYR A 177 -12.44 7.61 16.32
C TYR A 177 -13.01 7.79 14.90
N PRO A 178 -14.09 7.07 14.53
CA PRO A 178 -14.73 7.16 13.23
C PRO A 178 -15.60 8.42 13.13
N VAL A 179 -15.23 9.34 12.25
CA VAL A 179 -15.95 10.60 12.05
C VAL A 179 -16.77 10.52 10.78
N ARG A 180 -18.08 10.68 10.89
CA ARG A 180 -19.02 10.74 9.75
C ARG A 180 -19.31 12.15 9.30
N THR A 181 -19.51 13.08 10.24
CA THR A 181 -19.84 14.47 9.96
C THR A 181 -19.13 15.45 10.89
N VAL A 182 -18.93 16.66 10.42
CA VAL A 182 -18.38 17.77 11.20
C VAL A 182 -19.23 18.06 12.45
N SER A 183 -20.56 18.02 12.35
CA SER A 183 -21.46 18.25 13.49
C SER A 183 -21.29 17.19 14.58
N GLN A 184 -21.13 15.90 14.18
CA GLN A 184 -20.87 14.79 15.11
C GLN A 184 -19.55 15.01 15.83
N LEU A 185 -18.46 15.33 15.11
CA LEU A 185 -17.15 15.57 15.71
C LEU A 185 -17.18 16.77 16.66
N TYR A 186 -17.80 17.88 16.25
CA TYR A 186 -17.93 19.06 17.09
C TYR A 186 -18.68 18.75 18.40
N SER A 187 -19.82 18.02 18.30
CA SER A 187 -20.57 17.59 19.48
C SER A 187 -19.72 16.70 20.40
N HIS A 188 -18.98 15.75 19.85
CA HIS A 188 -18.09 14.87 20.63
C HIS A 188 -16.99 15.66 21.37
N LEU A 189 -16.31 16.56 20.67
CA LEU A 189 -15.22 17.36 21.25
C LEU A 189 -15.71 18.34 22.33
N THR A 190 -16.96 18.85 22.21
CA THR A 190 -17.54 19.79 23.16
C THR A 190 -18.31 19.13 24.31
N GLY A 191 -18.21 17.80 24.46
CA GLY A 191 -18.81 17.05 25.55
C GLY A 191 -20.28 16.64 25.34
N GLY A 192 -20.76 16.75 24.10
CA GLY A 192 -22.08 16.25 23.70
C GLY A 192 -22.10 14.75 23.39
N ILE A 193 -22.66 14.36 22.23
CA ILE A 193 -22.77 12.95 21.82
C ILE A 193 -21.37 12.38 21.61
N GLN A 194 -21.04 11.30 22.32
CA GLN A 194 -19.73 10.66 22.21
C GLN A 194 -19.66 9.75 20.97
N ILE A 195 -18.52 9.77 20.30
CA ILE A 195 -18.17 8.82 19.26
C ILE A 195 -17.49 7.62 19.91
N GLU A 196 -17.97 6.42 19.62
CA GLU A 196 -17.32 5.20 20.07
C GLU A 196 -16.07 4.92 19.23
N LYS A 197 -14.98 4.53 19.89
CA LYS A 197 -13.72 4.19 19.20
C LYS A 197 -13.85 2.87 18.47
N THR A 198 -13.20 2.78 17.31
CA THR A 198 -13.13 1.55 16.53
C THR A 198 -12.15 0.59 17.19
N GLN A 199 -12.59 -0.65 17.41
CA GLN A 199 -11.74 -1.70 17.94
C GLN A 199 -11.18 -2.54 16.81
N PHE A 200 -9.89 -2.88 16.90
CA PHE A 200 -9.28 -3.87 16.02
C PHE A 200 -9.65 -5.26 16.51
N ASP A 201 -10.21 -6.08 15.62
CA ASP A 201 -10.52 -7.48 15.91
C ASP A 201 -9.46 -8.40 15.27
N PRO A 202 -8.46 -8.86 16.05
CA PRO A 202 -7.44 -9.78 15.55
C PRO A 202 -8.01 -11.16 15.21
N ILE A 203 -9.21 -11.55 15.70
CA ILE A 203 -9.83 -12.84 15.41
C ILE A 203 -10.35 -12.86 13.97
N SER A 204 -10.85 -11.74 13.45
CA SER A 204 -11.24 -11.63 12.05
C SER A 204 -10.05 -11.77 11.08
N PHE A 205 -8.82 -11.63 11.58
CA PHE A 205 -7.58 -11.86 10.87
C PHE A 205 -7.14 -13.33 10.89
N SER A 206 -7.74 -14.21 11.72
CA SER A 206 -7.40 -15.62 11.75
C SER A 206 -7.66 -16.25 10.38
N GLY A 207 -6.58 -16.58 9.67
CA GLY A 207 -6.56 -16.93 8.25
C GLY A 207 -7.29 -18.22 7.85
N GLU A 208 -8.20 -18.74 8.65
CA GLU A 208 -8.95 -19.97 8.37
C GLU A 208 -10.09 -19.78 7.35
N THR A 209 -10.52 -18.56 7.07
CA THR A 209 -11.70 -18.32 6.22
C THR A 209 -11.37 -18.01 4.76
N LEU A 210 -10.10 -18.08 4.35
CA LEU A 210 -9.67 -17.69 2.99
C LEU A 210 -9.44 -18.90 2.10
N ILE A 211 -10.49 -19.67 1.85
CA ILE A 211 -10.53 -20.56 0.68
C ILE A 211 -10.41 -19.66 -0.54
N SER A 212 -9.24 -19.66 -1.17
CA SER A 212 -9.08 -19.06 -2.50
C SER A 212 -10.10 -19.73 -3.42
N ALA A 213 -10.81 -18.94 -4.22
CA ALA A 213 -11.70 -19.50 -5.24
C ALA A 213 -10.95 -20.34 -6.28
N ALA A 214 -9.61 -20.23 -6.34
CA ALA A 214 -8.73 -20.95 -7.23
C ALA A 214 -7.93 -21.99 -6.45
N ASP A 215 -8.06 -23.27 -6.77
CA ASP A 215 -7.40 -24.40 -6.11
C ASP A 215 -6.54 -25.17 -7.12
N PHE A 216 -5.41 -25.75 -6.65
CA PHE A 216 -4.56 -26.63 -7.45
C PHE A 216 -5.30 -27.94 -7.82
N ALA A 217 -6.33 -28.34 -7.07
CA ALA A 217 -7.20 -29.47 -7.41
C ALA A 217 -7.87 -29.31 -8.79
N ASP A 218 -8.09 -28.08 -9.25
CA ASP A 218 -8.67 -27.80 -10.58
C ASP A 218 -7.67 -28.00 -11.72
N VAL A 219 -6.36 -28.02 -11.42
CA VAL A 219 -5.30 -28.18 -12.43
C VAL A 219 -5.07 -29.66 -12.70
N LYS A 220 -5.44 -30.10 -13.87
CA LYS A 220 -5.22 -31.48 -14.28
C LYS A 220 -3.84 -31.67 -14.89
N GLY A 221 -3.18 -32.79 -14.60
CA GLY A 221 -1.81 -33.02 -15.04
C GLY A 221 -0.81 -32.01 -14.50
N GLN A 222 0.25 -31.74 -15.26
CA GLN A 222 1.28 -30.75 -14.98
C GLN A 222 1.98 -30.96 -13.62
N ASP A 223 2.21 -32.18 -13.18
CA ASP A 223 2.74 -32.51 -11.85
C ASP A 223 4.13 -31.93 -11.62
N ALA A 224 5.00 -31.89 -12.63
CA ALA A 224 6.30 -31.25 -12.56
C ALA A 224 6.19 -29.74 -12.30
N ALA A 225 5.24 -29.08 -12.97
CA ALA A 225 5.00 -27.64 -12.75
C ALA A 225 4.43 -27.35 -11.37
N LYS A 226 3.48 -28.17 -10.90
CA LYS A 226 2.94 -28.07 -9.53
C LYS A 226 4.03 -28.21 -8.50
N LYS A 227 4.93 -29.20 -8.67
CA LYS A 227 6.06 -29.41 -7.76
C LYS A 227 7.06 -28.26 -7.78
N ALA A 228 7.35 -27.70 -8.95
CA ALA A 228 8.21 -26.52 -9.06
C ALA A 228 7.59 -25.29 -8.39
N LEU A 229 6.26 -25.08 -8.52
CA LEU A 229 5.55 -24.00 -7.83
C LEU A 229 5.48 -24.23 -6.30
N GLU A 230 5.37 -25.49 -5.83
CA GLU A 230 5.50 -25.82 -4.40
C GLU A 230 6.89 -25.42 -3.86
N ILE A 231 7.96 -25.74 -4.61
CA ILE A 231 9.33 -25.35 -4.25
C ILE A 231 9.47 -23.81 -4.26
N ALA A 232 8.92 -23.16 -5.30
CA ALA A 232 8.92 -21.70 -5.39
C ALA A 232 8.20 -21.04 -4.19
N ALA A 233 7.04 -21.57 -3.80
CA ALA A 233 6.29 -21.09 -2.63
C ALA A 233 7.06 -21.29 -1.31
N ALA A 234 7.74 -22.42 -1.16
CA ALA A 234 8.52 -22.72 0.03
C ALA A 234 9.76 -21.83 0.16
N GLY A 235 10.46 -21.60 -0.96
CA GLY A 235 11.71 -20.83 -0.99
C GLY A 235 11.55 -19.36 -1.34
N LEU A 236 10.36 -18.89 -1.74
CA LEU A 236 10.11 -17.56 -2.35
C LEU A 236 10.99 -17.35 -3.60
N HIS A 237 11.06 -18.38 -4.45
CA HIS A 237 11.81 -18.35 -5.70
C HIS A 237 11.00 -17.76 -6.85
N ASN A 238 11.68 -17.02 -7.71
CA ASN A 238 11.12 -16.50 -8.95
C ASN A 238 11.06 -17.59 -10.01
N VAL A 239 10.00 -17.59 -10.83
CA VAL A 239 9.68 -18.67 -11.76
C VAL A 239 9.46 -18.13 -13.17
N LEU A 240 10.05 -18.79 -14.18
CA LEU A 240 9.76 -18.63 -15.59
C LEU A 240 9.14 -19.93 -16.14
N MET A 241 7.93 -19.82 -16.67
CA MET A 241 7.22 -20.90 -17.35
C MET A 241 7.29 -20.73 -18.86
N ILE A 242 7.82 -21.70 -19.58
CA ILE A 242 7.93 -21.69 -21.02
C ILE A 242 7.06 -22.81 -21.59
N GLY A 243 6.13 -22.52 -22.48
CA GLY A 243 5.26 -23.55 -23.05
C GLY A 243 4.34 -23.00 -24.13
N PRO A 244 3.74 -23.87 -24.95
CA PRO A 244 2.85 -23.46 -26.04
C PRO A 244 1.60 -22.74 -25.51
N PRO A 245 0.87 -22.01 -26.36
CA PRO A 245 -0.44 -21.47 -26.01
C PRO A 245 -1.37 -22.57 -25.50
N GLY A 246 -2.19 -22.28 -24.50
CA GLY A 246 -3.14 -23.22 -23.92
C GLY A 246 -2.54 -24.29 -22.97
N SER A 247 -1.24 -24.25 -22.67
CA SER A 247 -0.61 -25.22 -21.74
C SER A 247 -0.91 -24.98 -20.25
N GLY A 248 -1.74 -24.00 -19.89
CA GLY A 248 -2.19 -23.77 -18.52
C GLY A 248 -1.28 -22.87 -17.67
N LYS A 249 -0.30 -22.16 -18.24
CA LYS A 249 0.65 -21.30 -17.52
C LYS A 249 -0.04 -20.27 -16.61
N SER A 250 -0.97 -19.49 -17.15
CA SER A 250 -1.69 -18.45 -16.40
C SER A 250 -2.62 -19.05 -15.33
N MET A 251 -3.16 -20.27 -15.62
CA MET A 251 -3.95 -21.04 -14.65
C MET A 251 -3.10 -21.47 -13.46
N LEU A 252 -1.89 -21.98 -13.68
CA LEU A 252 -0.94 -22.37 -12.64
C LEU A 252 -0.50 -21.14 -11.82
N ALA A 253 -0.13 -20.03 -12.47
CA ALA A 253 0.29 -18.79 -11.81
C ALA A 253 -0.79 -18.24 -10.88
N SER A 254 -2.04 -18.18 -11.33
CA SER A 254 -3.16 -17.62 -10.55
C SER A 254 -3.49 -18.42 -9.28
N ARG A 255 -3.04 -19.67 -9.20
CA ARG A 255 -3.25 -20.55 -8.04
C ARG A 255 -2.09 -20.50 -7.04
N LEU A 256 -0.94 -19.94 -7.40
CA LEU A 256 0.22 -19.86 -6.50
C LEU A 256 -0.10 -19.20 -5.14
N PRO A 257 -0.91 -18.13 -5.05
CA PRO A 257 -1.30 -17.57 -3.75
C PRO A 257 -1.99 -18.55 -2.82
N SER A 258 -2.71 -19.56 -3.35
CA SER A 258 -3.45 -20.53 -2.55
C SER A 258 -2.56 -21.51 -1.76
N ILE A 259 -1.30 -21.69 -2.20
CA ILE A 259 -0.33 -22.56 -1.52
C ILE A 259 0.71 -21.80 -0.70
N LEU A 260 0.72 -20.45 -0.76
CA LEU A 260 1.56 -19.64 0.09
C LEU A 260 1.05 -19.66 1.55
N PRO A 261 1.94 -19.52 2.54
CA PRO A 261 1.52 -19.29 3.92
C PRO A 261 0.62 -18.05 4.04
N PRO A 262 -0.32 -18.00 4.99
CA PRO A 262 -1.07 -16.77 5.25
C PRO A 262 -0.14 -15.61 5.54
N LEU A 263 -0.60 -14.37 5.32
CA LEU A 263 0.15 -13.19 5.73
C LEU A 263 0.30 -13.18 7.25
N SER A 264 1.49 -12.87 7.75
CA SER A 264 1.66 -12.48 9.15
C SER A 264 1.00 -11.12 9.40
N VAL A 265 0.74 -10.77 10.65
CA VAL A 265 0.15 -9.46 10.98
C VAL A 265 1.02 -8.32 10.45
N SER A 266 2.34 -8.43 10.57
CA SER A 266 3.27 -7.41 10.07
C SER A 266 3.24 -7.29 8.53
N GLU A 267 3.23 -8.42 7.80
CA GLU A 267 3.08 -8.42 6.34
C GLU A 267 1.73 -7.83 5.91
N ALA A 268 0.65 -8.15 6.64
CA ALA A 268 -0.67 -7.63 6.36
C ALA A 268 -0.76 -6.11 6.58
N ILE A 269 -0.16 -5.59 7.66
CA ILE A 269 -0.08 -4.15 7.92
C ILE A 269 0.68 -3.45 6.80
N GLU A 270 1.87 -3.93 6.42
CA GLU A 270 2.69 -3.34 5.36
C GLU A 270 1.99 -3.38 3.99
N THR A 271 1.37 -4.51 3.66
CA THR A 271 0.57 -4.65 2.43
C THR A 271 -0.63 -3.70 2.44
N THR A 272 -1.32 -3.58 3.59
CA THR A 272 -2.46 -2.68 3.74
C THR A 272 -2.04 -1.21 3.60
N GLN A 273 -0.90 -0.81 4.17
CA GLN A 273 -0.37 0.55 4.00
C GLN A 273 -0.15 0.89 2.51
N ILE A 274 0.45 -0.04 1.74
CA ILE A 274 0.68 0.15 0.30
C ILE A 274 -0.66 0.31 -0.44
N HIS A 275 -1.64 -0.55 -0.15
CA HIS A 275 -2.95 -0.52 -0.81
C HIS A 275 -3.79 0.71 -0.38
N SER A 276 -3.69 1.12 0.88
CA SER A 276 -4.34 2.33 1.40
C SER A 276 -3.80 3.60 0.73
N VAL A 277 -2.46 3.74 0.64
CA VAL A 277 -1.81 4.87 -0.05
C VAL A 277 -2.12 4.88 -1.54
N ALA A 278 -2.25 3.70 -2.17
CA ALA A 278 -2.67 3.59 -3.56
C ALA A 278 -4.14 3.97 -3.79
N GLY A 279 -4.97 3.97 -2.76
CA GLY A 279 -6.41 4.24 -2.84
C GLY A 279 -7.21 3.08 -3.44
N ILE A 280 -6.72 1.84 -3.30
CA ILE A 280 -7.40 0.64 -3.82
C ILE A 280 -7.99 -0.24 -2.72
N LEU A 281 -7.87 0.17 -1.46
CA LEU A 281 -8.47 -0.55 -0.35
C LEU A 281 -9.99 -0.34 -0.36
N PRO A 282 -10.80 -1.41 -0.30
CA PRO A 282 -12.24 -1.27 -0.15
C PRO A 282 -12.57 -0.56 1.17
N GLY A 283 -13.58 0.33 1.17
CA GLY A 283 -14.03 0.99 2.38
C GLY A 283 -14.44 -0.02 3.47
N TYR A 284 -14.26 0.35 4.73
CA TYR A 284 -14.50 -0.50 5.91
C TYR A 284 -13.63 -1.77 6.02
N SER A 285 -12.60 -1.93 5.17
CA SER A 285 -11.64 -3.03 5.31
C SER A 285 -10.69 -2.78 6.48
N GLN A 286 -10.45 -3.79 7.30
CA GLN A 286 -9.44 -3.70 8.38
C GLN A 286 -8.04 -3.88 7.82
N LEU A 287 -7.71 -5.06 7.35
CA LEU A 287 -6.42 -5.40 6.77
C LEU A 287 -6.58 -6.19 5.47
N VAL A 288 -5.56 -6.15 4.64
CA VAL A 288 -5.40 -7.09 3.53
C VAL A 288 -5.00 -8.43 4.11
N THR A 289 -5.90 -9.40 4.05
CA THR A 289 -5.70 -10.75 4.60
C THR A 289 -5.27 -11.78 3.55
N LYS A 290 -5.57 -11.50 2.27
CA LYS A 290 -5.18 -12.37 1.13
C LYS A 290 -3.89 -11.89 0.52
N ARG A 291 -2.99 -12.83 0.20
CA ARG A 291 -1.79 -12.49 -0.57
C ARG A 291 -2.18 -11.90 -1.92
N PRO A 292 -1.67 -10.71 -2.27
CA PRO A 292 -1.99 -10.07 -3.55
C PRO A 292 -1.54 -10.92 -4.74
N PHE A 293 -2.35 -10.93 -5.79
CA PHE A 293 -1.99 -11.44 -7.11
C PHE A 293 -2.17 -10.31 -8.12
N ARG A 294 -1.07 -9.84 -8.68
CA ARG A 294 -1.07 -8.74 -9.65
C ARG A 294 -0.64 -9.26 -11.00
N SER A 295 -1.42 -8.97 -12.02
CA SER A 295 -1.17 -9.44 -13.39
C SER A 295 -1.39 -8.28 -14.37
N PRO A 296 -0.42 -7.34 -14.45
CA PRO A 296 -0.53 -6.23 -15.39
C PRO A 296 -0.41 -6.72 -16.82
N HIS A 297 -1.12 -6.05 -17.73
CA HIS A 297 -1.00 -6.30 -19.15
C HIS A 297 0.37 -5.88 -19.67
N HIS A 298 0.91 -6.54 -20.69
CA HIS A 298 2.26 -6.27 -21.23
C HIS A 298 2.42 -4.83 -21.78
N SER A 299 1.33 -4.14 -22.13
CA SER A 299 1.35 -2.74 -22.56
C SER A 299 1.46 -1.72 -21.41
N ILE A 300 1.63 -2.17 -20.17
CA ILE A 300 1.78 -1.28 -19.02
C ILE A 300 3.00 -0.38 -19.17
N SER A 301 2.85 0.89 -18.83
CA SER A 301 3.98 1.84 -18.81
C SER A 301 4.94 1.55 -17.65
N VAL A 302 6.19 2.01 -17.77
CA VAL A 302 7.19 1.95 -16.69
C VAL A 302 6.64 2.56 -15.39
N ALA A 303 5.94 3.70 -15.50
CA ALA A 303 5.33 4.36 -14.34
C ALA A 303 4.16 3.57 -13.73
N GLY A 304 3.39 2.86 -14.55
CA GLY A 304 2.34 1.95 -14.05
C GLY A 304 2.93 0.75 -13.31
N LEU A 305 4.03 0.18 -13.83
CA LEU A 305 4.68 -0.98 -13.24
C LEU A 305 5.46 -0.61 -11.97
N ALA A 306 6.34 0.38 -12.04
CA ALA A 306 7.22 0.80 -10.94
C ALA A 306 6.54 1.74 -9.93
N GLY A 307 5.56 2.47 -10.38
CA GLY A 307 5.01 3.61 -9.67
C GLY A 307 5.60 4.93 -10.17
N GLY A 308 5.00 6.03 -9.77
CA GLY A 308 5.44 7.35 -10.18
C GLY A 308 4.31 8.38 -10.19
N GLY A 309 4.43 9.35 -11.07
CA GLY A 309 3.54 10.50 -11.13
C GLY A 309 4.18 11.76 -10.54
N LYS A 310 3.44 12.87 -10.56
CA LYS A 310 3.86 14.14 -9.96
C LYS A 310 3.96 14.00 -8.43
N SER A 311 3.02 13.27 -7.84
CA SER A 311 3.02 12.74 -6.49
C SER A 311 3.27 11.24 -6.60
N PRO A 312 4.44 10.72 -6.20
CA PRO A 312 4.77 9.32 -6.41
C PRO A 312 3.78 8.38 -5.72
N ARG A 313 3.10 7.54 -6.52
CA ARG A 313 2.20 6.49 -6.03
C ARG A 313 2.83 5.12 -6.29
N PRO A 314 2.51 4.10 -5.47
CA PRO A 314 2.99 2.75 -5.71
C PRO A 314 2.43 2.19 -7.03
N GLY A 315 3.28 1.47 -7.78
CA GLY A 315 2.90 0.74 -8.99
C GLY A 315 2.61 -0.73 -8.72
N GLU A 316 2.35 -1.51 -9.78
CA GLU A 316 2.01 -2.93 -9.70
C GLU A 316 3.06 -3.76 -8.95
N ILE A 317 4.34 -3.40 -9.06
CA ILE A 317 5.45 -4.00 -8.31
C ILE A 317 5.20 -3.91 -6.80
N SER A 318 4.87 -2.72 -6.30
CA SER A 318 4.59 -2.53 -4.87
C SER A 318 3.23 -3.07 -4.46
N LEU A 319 2.23 -3.01 -5.34
CA LEU A 319 0.91 -3.60 -5.11
C LEU A 319 0.93 -5.13 -5.01
N ALA A 320 1.98 -5.78 -5.55
CA ALA A 320 2.22 -7.21 -5.41
C ALA A 320 2.94 -7.59 -4.11
N HIS A 321 3.29 -6.61 -3.26
CA HIS A 321 4.01 -6.86 -2.00
C HIS A 321 3.29 -7.91 -1.13
N GLY A 322 4.05 -8.83 -0.55
CA GLY A 322 3.53 -9.96 0.21
C GLY A 322 2.86 -11.05 -0.63
N GLY A 323 2.85 -10.94 -1.96
CA GLY A 323 2.14 -11.83 -2.86
C GLY A 323 2.90 -12.22 -4.12
N VAL A 324 2.21 -12.18 -5.26
CA VAL A 324 2.71 -12.64 -6.55
C VAL A 324 2.53 -11.55 -7.62
N LEU A 325 3.60 -11.26 -8.33
CA LEU A 325 3.56 -10.49 -9.58
C LEU A 325 3.67 -11.46 -10.76
N PHE A 326 2.62 -11.55 -11.55
CA PHE A 326 2.56 -12.41 -12.73
C PHE A 326 2.70 -11.56 -14.00
N LEU A 327 3.69 -11.88 -14.82
CA LEU A 327 3.92 -11.27 -16.12
C LEU A 327 3.72 -12.31 -17.22
N ASP A 328 2.55 -12.27 -17.86
CA ASP A 328 2.26 -13.11 -18.99
C ASP A 328 2.86 -12.51 -20.27
N GLU A 329 3.24 -13.36 -21.23
CA GLU A 329 3.87 -12.95 -22.49
C GLU A 329 5.10 -12.05 -22.24
N LEU A 330 6.00 -12.45 -21.33
CA LEU A 330 7.16 -11.66 -20.90
C LEU A 330 7.93 -10.97 -22.04
N PRO A 331 8.22 -11.61 -23.20
CA PRO A 331 8.94 -10.94 -24.30
C PRO A 331 8.16 -9.81 -25.01
N GLU A 332 6.88 -9.63 -24.69
CA GLU A 332 6.05 -8.56 -25.26
C GLU A 332 6.05 -7.28 -24.41
N PHE A 333 6.58 -7.34 -23.19
CA PHE A 333 6.79 -6.15 -22.37
C PHE A 333 7.89 -5.27 -22.95
N ASP A 334 7.75 -3.97 -22.80
CA ASP A 334 8.83 -3.02 -23.12
C ASP A 334 10.08 -3.34 -22.30
N ARG A 335 11.25 -3.28 -22.96
CA ARG A 335 12.53 -3.55 -22.32
C ARG A 335 12.79 -2.68 -21.10
N SER A 336 12.41 -1.41 -21.17
CA SER A 336 12.51 -0.46 -20.04
C SER A 336 11.63 -0.87 -18.85
N ALA A 337 10.44 -1.42 -19.10
CA ALA A 337 9.56 -1.93 -18.06
C ALA A 337 10.14 -3.19 -17.40
N MET A 338 10.77 -4.09 -18.15
CA MET A 338 11.45 -5.26 -17.59
C MET A 338 12.69 -4.89 -16.73
N GLU A 339 13.47 -3.89 -17.15
CA GLU A 339 14.67 -3.48 -16.42
C GLU A 339 14.36 -2.89 -15.03
N VAL A 340 13.19 -2.28 -14.81
CA VAL A 340 12.80 -1.75 -13.50
C VAL A 340 12.58 -2.85 -12.45
N LEU A 341 12.36 -4.10 -12.87
CA LEU A 341 12.19 -5.24 -11.95
C LEU A 341 13.51 -5.62 -11.24
N ARG A 342 14.67 -5.25 -11.77
CA ARG A 342 15.96 -5.68 -11.23
C ARG A 342 16.15 -5.23 -9.77
N GLN A 343 15.90 -3.95 -9.48
CA GLN A 343 16.07 -3.44 -8.13
C GLN A 343 15.14 -4.14 -7.11
N PRO A 344 13.81 -4.24 -7.34
CA PRO A 344 12.93 -4.90 -6.38
C PRO A 344 13.22 -6.40 -6.20
N LEU A 345 13.70 -7.10 -7.22
CA LEU A 345 14.09 -8.51 -7.09
C LEU A 345 15.33 -8.71 -6.21
N GLU A 346 16.24 -7.73 -6.15
CA GLU A 346 17.43 -7.76 -5.32
C GLU A 346 17.18 -7.19 -3.91
N GLU A 347 16.55 -6.01 -3.83
CA GLU A 347 16.45 -5.21 -2.61
C GLU A 347 15.09 -5.30 -1.92
N ARG A 348 14.08 -5.91 -2.57
CA ARG A 348 12.68 -6.01 -2.10
C ARG A 348 12.02 -4.66 -1.82
N LYS A 349 12.52 -3.63 -2.46
CA LYS A 349 11.98 -2.27 -2.42
C LYS A 349 12.21 -1.62 -3.77
N ILE A 350 11.41 -0.61 -4.04
CA ILE A 350 11.57 0.22 -5.23
C ILE A 350 11.72 1.69 -4.81
N ASN A 351 12.74 2.34 -5.35
CA ASN A 351 13.00 3.75 -5.11
C ASN A 351 12.55 4.56 -6.32
N ILE A 352 11.65 5.51 -6.09
CA ILE A 352 11.16 6.43 -7.11
C ILE A 352 11.76 7.79 -6.83
N THR A 353 12.78 8.18 -7.63
CA THR A 353 13.43 9.48 -7.50
C THR A 353 12.81 10.46 -8.49
N ARG A 354 12.45 11.65 -8.00
CA ARG A 354 11.91 12.78 -8.75
C ARG A 354 12.62 14.07 -8.31
N VAL A 355 12.42 15.14 -9.05
CA VAL A 355 12.94 16.48 -8.66
C VAL A 355 12.41 16.89 -7.27
N SER A 356 11.21 16.46 -6.91
CA SER A 356 10.56 16.73 -5.61
C SER A 356 11.06 15.86 -4.45
N GLY A 357 11.94 14.89 -4.69
CA GLY A 357 12.45 13.99 -3.66
C GLY A 357 12.48 12.52 -4.10
N SER A 358 12.94 11.67 -3.19
CA SER A 358 12.97 10.21 -3.38
C SER A 358 11.99 9.55 -2.41
N VAL A 359 11.20 8.62 -2.94
CA VAL A 359 10.23 7.83 -2.19
C VAL A 359 10.54 6.36 -2.35
N CYS A 360 10.53 5.63 -1.25
CA CYS A 360 10.77 4.19 -1.21
C CYS A 360 9.47 3.44 -0.91
N PHE A 361 9.14 2.45 -1.72
CA PHE A 361 8.02 1.53 -1.48
C PHE A 361 8.53 0.10 -1.29
N PRO A 362 7.98 -0.66 -0.32
CA PRO A 362 8.23 -2.09 -0.21
C PRO A 362 7.78 -2.83 -1.48
N ALA A 363 8.54 -3.87 -1.84
CA ALA A 363 8.29 -4.64 -3.06
C ALA A 363 8.80 -6.10 -2.91
N ALA A 364 8.45 -6.76 -1.82
CA ALA A 364 8.77 -8.17 -1.60
C ALA A 364 7.65 -9.04 -2.17
N PHE A 365 7.89 -9.69 -3.31
CA PHE A 365 6.93 -10.53 -4.02
C PHE A 365 7.64 -11.72 -4.67
N ILE A 366 6.88 -12.72 -5.09
CA ILE A 366 7.35 -13.77 -6.00
C ILE A 366 7.06 -13.33 -7.42
N LEU A 367 8.09 -13.25 -8.26
CA LEU A 367 7.92 -13.02 -9.68
C LEU A 367 7.60 -14.34 -10.38
N VAL A 368 6.48 -14.38 -11.08
CA VAL A 368 6.11 -15.49 -11.97
C VAL A 368 5.99 -14.93 -13.38
N CYS A 369 6.80 -15.45 -14.28
CA CYS A 369 6.77 -15.05 -15.68
C CYS A 369 6.26 -16.23 -16.53
N ALA A 370 5.53 -15.92 -17.59
CA ALA A 370 5.17 -16.87 -18.61
C ALA A 370 5.56 -16.38 -19.99
N MET A 371 6.00 -17.30 -20.84
CA MET A 371 6.28 -17.00 -22.23
C MET A 371 6.04 -18.20 -23.13
N ASN A 372 5.88 -17.96 -24.41
CA ASN A 372 5.88 -19.01 -25.42
C ASN A 372 7.33 -19.36 -25.80
N PRO A 373 7.62 -20.58 -26.32
CA PRO A 373 8.97 -20.97 -26.68
C PRO A 373 9.52 -20.23 -27.94
N CYS A 374 8.63 -19.63 -28.71
CA CYS A 374 8.96 -18.82 -29.88
C CYS A 374 7.77 -17.91 -30.23
N ARG A 375 7.95 -17.04 -31.24
CA ARG A 375 6.92 -16.08 -31.67
C ARG A 375 5.61 -16.74 -32.15
N CYS A 376 5.67 -17.91 -32.85
CA CYS A 376 4.48 -18.66 -33.24
C CYS A 376 3.91 -19.53 -32.10
N GLY A 377 4.68 -19.77 -31.03
CA GLY A 377 4.27 -20.56 -29.86
C GLY A 377 4.52 -22.07 -29.94
N TYR A 378 4.95 -22.60 -31.07
CA TYR A 378 4.95 -24.06 -31.34
C TYR A 378 6.35 -24.68 -31.46
N PHE A 379 7.40 -24.02 -31.05
CA PHE A 379 8.73 -24.62 -31.04
C PHE A 379 8.80 -25.76 -30.01
N GLY A 380 9.18 -26.96 -30.45
CA GLY A 380 9.18 -28.18 -29.64
C GLY A 380 7.80 -28.84 -29.45
N HIS A 381 6.75 -28.32 -30.09
CA HIS A 381 5.41 -28.94 -29.98
C HIS A 381 5.35 -30.26 -30.72
N PRO A 382 4.79 -31.37 -30.12
CA PRO A 382 4.82 -32.70 -30.70
C PRO A 382 4.00 -32.85 -32.00
N THR A 383 2.91 -32.09 -32.14
CA THR A 383 1.97 -32.21 -33.24
C THR A 383 1.85 -30.98 -34.13
N HIS A 384 2.30 -29.82 -33.69
CA HIS A 384 2.23 -28.59 -34.47
C HIS A 384 3.62 -28.12 -34.84
N PRO A 385 3.98 -28.07 -36.14
CA PRO A 385 5.31 -27.63 -36.59
C PRO A 385 5.53 -26.13 -36.35
N CYS A 386 6.70 -25.78 -35.84
CA CYS A 386 7.11 -24.39 -35.68
C CYS A 386 7.45 -23.78 -37.05
N SER A 387 6.90 -22.58 -37.34
CA SER A 387 7.16 -21.83 -38.57
C SER A 387 8.29 -20.76 -38.42
N CYS A 388 8.87 -20.60 -37.24
CA CYS A 388 9.88 -19.59 -36.96
C CYS A 388 11.27 -20.04 -37.43
N SER A 389 12.02 -19.14 -38.09
CA SER A 389 13.44 -19.33 -38.34
C SER A 389 14.26 -19.26 -37.05
N ASP A 390 15.47 -19.81 -37.05
CA ASP A 390 16.39 -19.76 -35.91
C ASP A 390 16.69 -18.31 -35.49
N THR A 391 16.88 -17.43 -36.44
CA THR A 391 17.11 -16.00 -36.21
C THR A 391 15.91 -15.37 -35.50
N SER A 392 14.67 -15.68 -35.93
CA SER A 392 13.45 -15.17 -35.30
C SER A 392 13.29 -15.68 -33.86
N ARG A 393 13.62 -16.98 -33.62
CA ARG A 393 13.59 -17.54 -32.26
C ARG A 393 14.60 -16.87 -31.33
N ARG A 394 15.85 -16.73 -31.78
CA ARG A 394 16.90 -16.05 -31.01
C ARG A 394 16.53 -14.60 -30.72
N SER A 395 16.01 -13.86 -31.69
CA SER A 395 15.55 -12.49 -31.53
C SER A 395 14.39 -12.38 -30.54
N TYR A 396 13.48 -13.36 -30.49
CA TYR A 396 12.37 -13.37 -29.53
C TYR A 396 12.85 -13.57 -28.08
N VAL A 397 13.73 -14.54 -27.85
CA VAL A 397 14.27 -14.81 -26.51
C VAL A 397 15.21 -13.69 -26.04
N SER A 398 15.98 -13.09 -26.94
CA SER A 398 16.93 -12.00 -26.61
C SER A 398 16.27 -10.68 -26.19
N LYS A 399 14.93 -10.57 -26.31
CA LYS A 399 14.19 -9.45 -25.72
C LYS A 399 14.30 -9.41 -24.17
N ILE A 400 14.45 -10.59 -23.54
CA ILE A 400 14.66 -10.71 -22.10
C ILE A 400 16.16 -10.54 -21.85
N SER A 401 16.52 -9.60 -20.95
CA SER A 401 17.91 -9.37 -20.62
C SER A 401 18.51 -10.49 -19.76
N GLY A 402 19.78 -10.82 -19.98
CA GLY A 402 20.51 -11.80 -19.17
C GLY A 402 20.41 -11.50 -17.66
N PRO A 403 20.68 -10.25 -17.22
CA PRO A 403 20.56 -9.88 -15.81
C PRO A 403 19.17 -10.11 -15.18
N LEU A 404 18.08 -10.04 -15.96
CA LEU A 404 16.75 -10.40 -15.45
C LEU A 404 16.60 -11.93 -15.36
N LEU A 405 17.08 -12.68 -16.35
CA LEU A 405 17.06 -14.14 -16.31
C LEU A 405 17.87 -14.71 -15.13
N ASP A 406 19.00 -14.09 -14.77
CA ASP A 406 19.83 -14.47 -13.63
C ASP A 406 19.13 -14.32 -12.27
N ARG A 407 18.00 -13.60 -12.21
CA ARG A 407 17.17 -13.43 -11.01
C ARG A 407 15.95 -14.36 -10.99
N ILE A 408 15.80 -15.18 -12.01
CA ILE A 408 14.74 -16.18 -12.07
C ILE A 408 15.34 -17.53 -11.73
N ASP A 409 15.06 -18.00 -10.52
CA ASP A 409 15.70 -19.20 -9.93
C ASP A 409 15.23 -20.50 -10.60
N ILE A 410 13.95 -20.56 -10.99
CA ILE A 410 13.31 -21.75 -11.53
C ILE A 410 12.83 -21.45 -12.94
N GLN A 411 13.35 -22.20 -13.90
CA GLN A 411 12.88 -22.17 -15.29
C GLN A 411 12.29 -23.53 -15.64
N LEU A 412 11.03 -23.54 -16.06
CA LEU A 412 10.34 -24.78 -16.39
C LEU A 412 9.75 -24.76 -17.78
N GLU A 413 9.84 -25.91 -18.46
CA GLU A 413 9.08 -26.17 -19.66
C GLU A 413 7.73 -26.80 -19.30
N ILE A 414 6.65 -26.18 -19.78
CA ILE A 414 5.28 -26.64 -19.60
C ILE A 414 4.84 -27.31 -20.91
N PRO A 415 4.75 -28.65 -20.97
CA PRO A 415 4.32 -29.35 -22.18
C PRO A 415 2.83 -29.08 -22.45
N PRO A 416 2.38 -29.23 -23.70
CA PRO A 416 0.96 -29.24 -23.99
C PRO A 416 0.29 -30.43 -23.26
N LEU A 417 -0.93 -30.22 -22.76
CA LEU A 417 -1.71 -31.30 -22.11
C LEU A 417 -2.30 -32.22 -23.14
N ASP A 418 -2.17 -33.52 -22.92
CA ASP A 418 -2.87 -34.52 -23.72
C ASP A 418 -4.36 -34.61 -23.35
N PHE A 419 -5.19 -34.91 -24.34
CA PHE A 419 -6.63 -35.05 -24.14
C PHE A 419 -6.99 -36.12 -23.08
N SER A 420 -6.17 -37.18 -22.97
CA SER A 420 -6.29 -38.20 -21.94
C SER A 420 -6.10 -37.68 -20.52
N GLU A 421 -5.17 -36.75 -20.32
CA GLU A 421 -4.93 -36.11 -19.02
C GLU A 421 -6.07 -35.14 -18.64
N LEU A 422 -6.60 -34.39 -19.62
CA LEU A 422 -7.75 -33.51 -19.43
C LEU A 422 -9.04 -34.25 -19.08
N SER A 423 -9.21 -35.47 -19.61
CA SER A 423 -10.41 -36.30 -19.38
C SER A 423 -10.37 -37.09 -18.07
N GLN A 424 -9.26 -37.09 -17.33
CA GLN A 424 -9.19 -37.74 -16.03
C GLN A 424 -10.18 -37.11 -15.04
N ARG A 425 -11.01 -37.98 -14.42
CA ARG A 425 -12.04 -37.57 -13.44
C ARG A 425 -11.50 -37.45 -12.02
N THR A 426 -10.30 -37.96 -11.73
CA THR A 426 -9.67 -37.85 -10.41
C THR A 426 -9.25 -36.42 -10.13
N PRO A 427 -9.70 -35.82 -9.05
CA PRO A 427 -9.20 -34.48 -8.62
C PRO A 427 -7.70 -34.52 -8.38
N SER A 428 -7.00 -33.48 -8.75
CA SER A 428 -5.61 -33.29 -8.38
C SER A 428 -5.48 -33.00 -6.88
N GLU A 429 -4.26 -32.99 -6.38
CA GLU A 429 -3.99 -32.66 -4.97
C GLU A 429 -4.48 -31.25 -4.62
N PRO A 430 -5.24 -31.05 -3.51
CA PRO A 430 -5.78 -29.76 -3.14
C PRO A 430 -4.70 -28.83 -2.63
N SER A 431 -4.89 -27.52 -2.84
CA SER A 431 -3.99 -26.48 -2.37
C SER A 431 -3.70 -26.53 -0.86
N SER A 432 -4.64 -26.97 -0.06
CA SER A 432 -4.50 -27.13 1.39
C SER A 432 -3.39 -28.12 1.78
N ALA A 433 -3.30 -29.26 1.07
CA ALA A 433 -2.27 -30.26 1.32
C ALA A 433 -0.88 -29.76 0.90
N ILE A 434 -0.77 -29.11 -0.27
CA ILE A 434 0.46 -28.49 -0.74
C ILE A 434 0.90 -27.40 0.23
N ARG A 435 -0.01 -26.52 0.65
CA ARG A 435 0.27 -25.43 1.61
C ARG A 435 0.79 -25.97 2.95
N ALA A 436 0.26 -27.07 3.44
CA ALA A 436 0.75 -27.67 4.68
C ALA A 436 2.24 -28.08 4.57
N ARG A 437 2.67 -28.60 3.42
CA ARG A 437 4.10 -28.92 3.17
C ARG A 437 4.96 -27.65 3.04
N VAL A 438 4.45 -26.65 2.33
CA VAL A 438 5.09 -25.34 2.19
C VAL A 438 5.28 -24.69 3.56
N MET A 439 4.27 -24.71 4.43
CA MET A 439 4.38 -24.17 5.80
C MET A 439 5.46 -24.88 6.61
N LYS A 440 5.51 -26.23 6.60
CA LYS A 440 6.56 -26.98 7.27
C LYS A 440 7.95 -26.61 6.76
N ALA A 441 8.12 -26.45 5.45
CA ALA A 441 9.39 -26.05 4.85
C ALA A 441 9.79 -24.62 5.29
N ARG A 442 8.82 -23.69 5.36
CA ARG A 442 9.04 -22.32 5.85
C ARG A 442 9.40 -22.29 7.34
N GLU A 443 8.74 -23.08 8.18
CA GLU A 443 9.09 -23.21 9.60
C GLU A 443 10.53 -23.73 9.78
N PHE A 444 10.95 -24.70 8.96
CA PHE A 444 12.31 -25.20 8.98
C PHE A 444 13.32 -24.12 8.55
N ALA A 445 13.01 -23.35 7.49
CA ALA A 445 13.83 -22.23 7.05
C ALA A 445 13.92 -21.12 8.12
N ALA A 446 12.81 -20.77 8.77
CA ALA A 446 12.76 -19.80 9.85
C ALA A 446 13.67 -20.21 11.03
N LYS A 447 13.65 -21.49 11.43
CA LYS A 447 14.57 -22.01 12.46
C LYS A 447 16.02 -21.96 12.02
N ARG A 448 16.31 -22.27 10.74
CA ARG A 448 17.67 -22.22 10.17
C ARG A 448 18.27 -20.83 10.19
N PHE A 449 17.49 -19.82 9.80
CA PHE A 449 17.95 -18.44 9.67
C PHE A 449 17.77 -17.61 10.94
N GLY A 450 16.96 -18.07 11.89
CA GLY A 450 16.57 -17.30 13.08
C GLY A 450 15.63 -16.13 12.76
N ASP A 451 15.07 -16.10 11.57
CA ASP A 451 14.17 -15.06 11.08
C ASP A 451 13.03 -15.67 10.24
N PRO A 452 11.76 -15.53 10.66
CA PRO A 452 10.61 -16.08 9.94
C PRO A 452 10.36 -15.43 8.56
N ALA A 453 10.89 -14.24 8.32
CA ALA A 453 10.79 -13.55 7.03
C ALA A 453 11.81 -14.06 6.00
N MET A 454 12.87 -14.75 6.44
CA MET A 454 13.91 -15.28 5.56
C MET A 454 13.46 -16.56 4.85
N ALA A 455 13.86 -16.68 3.58
CA ALA A 455 13.62 -17.84 2.74
C ALA A 455 14.85 -18.16 1.89
N ASN A 456 14.88 -19.36 1.31
CA ASN A 456 16.04 -19.82 0.54
C ASN A 456 16.35 -18.93 -0.67
N GLY A 457 15.35 -18.41 -1.38
CA GLY A 457 15.52 -17.48 -2.49
C GLY A 457 16.17 -16.14 -2.11
N PHE A 458 16.34 -15.91 -0.82
CA PHE A 458 16.94 -14.68 -0.28
C PHE A 458 18.35 -14.87 0.27
N MET A 459 18.88 -16.09 0.21
CA MET A 459 20.22 -16.40 0.69
C MET A 459 21.28 -15.62 -0.08
N LYS A 460 22.18 -14.99 0.66
CA LYS A 460 23.39 -14.38 0.11
C LYS A 460 24.48 -15.43 -0.10
N SER A 461 25.50 -15.11 -0.88
CA SER A 461 26.60 -16.04 -1.20
C SER A 461 27.27 -16.66 0.02
N ALA A 462 27.35 -15.96 1.14
CA ALA A 462 27.91 -16.51 2.38
C ALA A 462 26.99 -17.58 3.00
N GLU A 463 25.67 -17.38 2.95
CA GLU A 463 24.66 -18.30 3.46
C GLU A 463 24.53 -19.54 2.54
N LEU A 464 24.63 -19.33 1.22
CA LEU A 464 24.68 -20.43 0.25
C LEU A 464 25.85 -21.39 0.55
N ARG A 465 27.04 -20.85 0.80
CA ARG A 465 28.22 -21.68 1.17
C ARG A 465 28.04 -22.41 2.50
N LYS A 466 27.28 -21.86 3.43
CA LYS A 466 27.04 -22.45 4.74
C LYS A 466 25.97 -23.54 4.73
N TYR A 467 24.91 -23.38 3.92
CA TYR A 467 23.73 -24.24 3.98
C TYR A 467 23.51 -25.10 2.73
N CYS A 468 24.20 -24.81 1.63
CA CYS A 468 24.12 -25.57 0.38
C CYS A 468 25.51 -26.15 0.09
N SER A 469 25.77 -27.37 0.58
CA SER A 469 27.00 -28.14 0.32
C SER A 469 26.80 -29.10 -0.84
#